data_9356eaa94857edc3f35740f8d4fc7db6
#
_entry.id   9356eaa94857edc3f35740f8d4fc7db6
#
_cell.length_a   1.000
_cell.length_b   1.000
_cell.length_c   1.000
_cell.angle_alpha   90.00
_cell.angle_beta   90.00
_cell.angle_gamma   90.00
#
_symmetry.space_group_name_H-M   'P 1'
#
loop_
_entity.id
_entity.type
_entity.pdbx_description
1 polymer ?
#
loop_
_entity_poly.entity_id
_entity_poly.type
_entity_poly.pdbx_seq_one_letter_code
_entity_poly.pdbx_strand_id
1 'polypeptide(L)'
;MPIYMQYDKIKGDVTEEGHKDWVEVNSFQWGVGRGISTPTGAAHNREASAPSVSEVTITKPLDKATVPLLTEFYHGHGKEVKFDFCTTDKAKMRVYMSYTLTDVMLSGYSTSSGGERPSESLSLNFTKVMTKVITHDPTGKVAESPSITYDVGKAKTV
;
A
#
# COMPACT_ATOMS: atom_id res chain seq x y z
N MET A 1 13.10 5.52 7.85
CA MET A 1 12.54 5.46 6.49
C MET A 1 11.02 5.48 6.60
N PRO A 2 10.40 6.64 6.46
CA PRO A 2 8.96 6.75 6.67
C PRO A 2 8.14 6.16 5.53
N ILE A 3 6.94 5.72 5.88
CA ILE A 3 5.90 5.30 4.94
C ILE A 3 4.74 6.26 5.12
N TYR A 4 4.26 6.82 4.03
CA TYR A 4 3.12 7.73 4.03
C TYR A 4 1.99 7.19 3.19
N MET A 5 0.76 7.42 3.65
CA MET A 5 -0.46 7.02 2.94
C MET A 5 -1.29 8.24 2.62
N GLN A 6 -1.78 8.31 1.38
CA GLN A 6 -2.82 9.26 0.99
C GLN A 6 -4.09 8.48 0.68
N TYR A 7 -5.08 8.60 1.54
CA TYR A 7 -6.37 7.94 1.36
C TYR A 7 -7.36 8.96 0.81
N ASP A 8 -7.48 9.01 -0.52
CA ASP A 8 -8.35 9.96 -1.23
C ASP A 8 -8.12 11.40 -0.74
N LYS A 9 -9.14 12.04 -0.17
CA LYS A 9 -9.06 13.42 0.34
C LYS A 9 -8.95 13.49 1.86
N ILE A 10 -8.80 12.37 2.53
CA ILE A 10 -8.69 12.32 3.99
C ILE A 10 -7.33 12.89 4.41
N LYS A 11 -7.35 13.84 5.35
CA LYS A 11 -6.15 14.50 5.83
C LYS A 11 -5.61 13.84 7.09
N GLY A 12 -4.32 13.53 7.08
CA GLY A 12 -3.57 13.06 8.23
C GLY A 12 -2.69 14.14 8.84
N ASP A 13 -1.77 13.72 9.70
CA ASP A 13 -0.94 14.63 10.50
C ASP A 13 0.44 14.92 9.88
N VAL A 14 0.78 14.35 8.72
CA VAL A 14 2.09 14.53 8.12
C VAL A 14 2.30 15.97 7.66
N THR A 15 3.44 16.56 8.02
CA THR A 15 3.81 17.93 7.67
C THR A 15 4.97 18.00 6.69
N GLU A 16 5.55 16.87 6.29
CA GLU A 16 6.64 16.84 5.32
C GLU A 16 6.16 17.48 4.00
N GLU A 17 7.02 18.30 3.40
CA GLU A 17 6.64 19.18 2.28
C GLU A 17 6.03 18.43 1.08
N GLY A 18 6.61 17.29 0.72
CA GLY A 18 6.11 16.47 -0.40
C GLY A 18 4.89 15.64 -0.08
N HIS A 19 4.55 15.50 1.21
CA HIS A 19 3.48 14.61 1.69
C HIS A 19 2.59 15.29 2.71
N LYS A 20 2.41 16.60 2.55
CA LYS A 20 1.58 17.39 3.47
C LYS A 20 0.18 16.80 3.53
N ASP A 21 -0.34 16.65 4.76
CA ASP A 21 -1.65 16.08 5.07
C ASP A 21 -1.81 14.60 4.73
N TRP A 22 -0.72 13.91 4.43
CA TRP A 22 -0.74 12.45 4.31
C TRP A 22 -0.81 11.82 5.70
N VAL A 23 -1.03 10.51 5.74
CA VAL A 23 -1.12 9.72 6.97
C VAL A 23 0.20 8.99 7.18
N GLU A 24 0.76 9.09 8.38
CA GLU A 24 1.94 8.31 8.74
C GLU A 24 1.57 6.84 8.96
N VAL A 25 2.35 5.95 8.41
CA VAL A 25 2.15 4.51 8.51
C VAL A 25 3.38 3.88 9.17
N ASN A 26 3.14 3.06 10.20
CA ASN A 26 4.22 2.41 10.93
C ASN A 26 4.68 1.11 10.29
N SER A 27 3.74 0.36 9.70
CA SER A 27 4.06 -0.88 9.01
C SER A 27 3.13 -1.11 7.82
N PHE A 28 3.63 -1.83 6.84
CA PHE A 28 2.90 -2.14 5.61
C PHE A 28 3.17 -3.60 5.27
N GLN A 29 2.12 -4.34 4.98
CA GLN A 29 2.22 -5.74 4.59
C GLN A 29 1.30 -6.02 3.41
N TRP A 30 1.85 -6.67 2.39
CA TRP A 30 1.13 -7.09 1.21
C TRP A 30 1.87 -8.24 0.55
N GLY A 31 1.15 -9.11 -0.15
CA GLY A 31 1.77 -10.21 -0.84
C GLY A 31 0.89 -10.78 -1.94
N VAL A 32 1.53 -11.55 -2.79
CA VAL A 32 0.90 -12.24 -3.91
C VAL A 32 1.30 -13.70 -3.84
N GLY A 33 0.35 -14.59 -4.04
CA GLY A 33 0.60 -16.01 -4.11
C GLY A 33 0.01 -16.59 -5.39
N ARG A 34 0.55 -17.73 -5.81
CA ARG A 34 0.05 -18.45 -6.98
C ARG A 34 0.25 -19.95 -6.78
N GLY A 35 -0.83 -20.70 -6.91
CA GLY A 35 -0.76 -22.15 -6.84
C GLY A 35 -0.12 -22.71 -8.11
N ILE A 36 0.91 -23.54 -7.94
CA ILE A 36 1.60 -24.18 -9.06
C ILE A 36 1.65 -25.68 -8.78
N SER A 37 1.15 -26.48 -9.72
CA SER A 37 1.20 -27.93 -9.66
C SER A 37 2.27 -28.42 -10.63
N THR A 38 3.18 -29.27 -10.12
CA THR A 38 4.22 -29.90 -10.94
C THR A 38 4.12 -31.41 -10.76
N PRO A 39 3.55 -32.14 -11.74
CA PRO A 39 3.45 -33.59 -11.65
C PRO A 39 4.82 -34.24 -11.57
N THR A 40 4.94 -35.30 -10.75
CA THR A 40 6.18 -36.05 -10.63
C THR A 40 6.51 -36.70 -11.96
N GLY A 41 7.72 -36.50 -12.46
CA GLY A 41 8.21 -37.06 -13.71
C GLY A 41 7.73 -36.39 -14.99
N ALA A 42 6.98 -35.28 -14.86
CA ALA A 42 6.43 -34.55 -16.00
C ALA A 42 6.53 -33.04 -15.81
N ALA A 43 7.75 -32.52 -15.68
CA ALA A 43 8.00 -31.12 -15.39
C ALA A 43 7.42 -30.14 -16.45
N HIS A 44 7.16 -30.62 -17.65
CA HIS A 44 6.56 -29.84 -18.73
C HIS A 44 5.03 -29.68 -18.60
N ASN A 45 4.38 -30.48 -17.74
CA ASN A 45 2.94 -30.43 -17.52
C ASN A 45 2.59 -29.67 -16.24
N ARG A 46 3.24 -28.54 -16.00
CA ARG A 46 2.98 -27.72 -14.84
C ARG A 46 1.72 -26.87 -15.08
N GLU A 47 0.85 -26.86 -14.07
CA GLU A 47 -0.34 -26.03 -14.06
C GLU A 47 -0.20 -24.93 -13.02
N ALA A 48 -0.66 -23.74 -13.35
CA ALA A 48 -0.62 -22.59 -12.47
C ALA A 48 -1.98 -21.92 -12.43
N SER A 49 -2.47 -21.63 -11.22
CA SER A 49 -3.68 -20.83 -11.04
C SER A 49 -3.38 -19.36 -11.28
N ALA A 50 -4.43 -18.56 -11.41
CA ALA A 50 -4.28 -17.11 -11.43
C ALA A 50 -3.66 -16.63 -10.10
N PRO A 51 -2.87 -15.55 -10.12
CA PRO A 51 -2.33 -14.99 -8.88
C PRO A 51 -3.43 -14.59 -7.91
N SER A 52 -3.20 -14.89 -6.64
CA SER A 52 -4.05 -14.48 -5.53
C SER A 52 -3.37 -13.34 -4.80
N VAL A 53 -4.03 -12.19 -4.74
CA VAL A 53 -3.49 -10.97 -4.17
C VAL A 53 -4.07 -10.78 -2.77
N SER A 54 -3.20 -10.62 -1.77
CA SER A 54 -3.67 -10.37 -0.41
C SER A 54 -4.17 -8.93 -0.25
N GLU A 55 -4.96 -8.70 0.79
CA GLU A 55 -5.29 -7.33 1.17
C GLU A 55 -4.03 -6.64 1.71
N VAL A 56 -3.98 -5.32 1.58
CA VAL A 56 -2.92 -4.53 2.22
C VAL A 56 -3.31 -4.34 3.67
N THR A 57 -2.41 -4.69 4.58
CA THR A 57 -2.57 -4.46 6.02
C THR A 57 -1.54 -3.45 6.49
N ILE A 58 -2.01 -2.42 7.18
CA ILE A 58 -1.13 -1.38 7.72
C ILE A 58 -1.38 -1.19 9.21
N THR A 59 -0.36 -0.69 9.89
CA THR A 59 -0.53 -0.14 11.24
C THR A 59 -0.14 1.32 11.22
N LYS A 60 -0.83 2.11 12.03
CA LYS A 60 -0.62 3.55 12.12
C LYS A 60 -0.93 4.05 13.53
N PRO A 61 -0.34 5.16 13.96
CA PRO A 61 -0.74 5.78 15.21
C PRO A 61 -2.08 6.49 15.07
N LEU A 62 -2.76 6.69 16.19
CA LEU A 62 -3.95 7.52 16.24
C LEU A 62 -3.62 8.94 15.75
N ASP A 63 -4.41 9.45 14.83
CA ASP A 63 -4.25 10.80 14.28
C ASP A 63 -5.61 11.40 13.88
N LYS A 64 -5.59 12.59 13.28
CA LYS A 64 -6.85 13.23 12.84
C LYS A 64 -7.54 12.50 11.69
N ALA A 65 -6.87 11.55 11.02
CA ALA A 65 -7.49 10.73 9.98
C ALA A 65 -8.36 9.60 10.53
N THR A 66 -8.27 9.29 11.81
CA THR A 66 -8.96 8.15 12.43
C THR A 66 -10.47 8.19 12.20
N VAL A 67 -11.11 9.32 12.52
CA VAL A 67 -12.58 9.43 12.37
C VAL A 67 -13.00 9.43 10.89
N PRO A 68 -12.35 10.19 9.99
CA PRO A 68 -12.67 10.08 8.56
C PRO A 68 -12.50 8.68 7.99
N LEU A 69 -11.47 7.94 8.41
CA LEU A 69 -11.26 6.56 7.96
C LEU A 69 -12.37 5.63 8.46
N LEU A 70 -12.78 5.78 9.72
CA LEU A 70 -13.92 5.02 10.25
C LEU A 70 -15.22 5.37 9.52
N THR A 71 -15.40 6.62 9.15
CA THR A 71 -16.55 7.05 8.35
C THR A 71 -16.57 6.34 7.00
N GLU A 72 -15.42 6.27 6.32
CA GLU A 72 -15.31 5.52 5.06
C GLU A 72 -15.56 4.02 5.26
N PHE A 73 -15.09 3.47 6.38
CA PHE A 73 -15.33 2.07 6.71
C PHE A 73 -16.84 1.76 6.79
N TYR A 74 -17.59 2.61 7.47
CA TYR A 74 -19.03 2.41 7.63
C TYR A 74 -19.80 2.66 6.34
N HIS A 75 -19.38 3.60 5.51
CA HIS A 75 -20.06 3.94 4.27
C HIS A 75 -19.68 3.02 3.09
N GLY A 76 -18.44 2.57 3.02
CA GLY A 76 -18.02 1.57 2.05
C GLY A 76 -17.94 2.04 0.61
N HIS A 77 -17.48 3.27 0.37
CA HIS A 77 -17.24 3.77 -0.98
C HIS A 77 -15.83 3.42 -1.46
N GLY A 78 -15.70 3.02 -2.73
CA GLY A 78 -14.41 2.75 -3.33
C GLY A 78 -13.61 4.04 -3.54
N LYS A 79 -12.37 4.08 -3.05
CA LYS A 79 -11.49 5.25 -3.12
C LYS A 79 -10.11 4.85 -3.63
N GLU A 80 -9.37 5.83 -4.14
CA GLU A 80 -7.97 5.62 -4.50
C GLU A 80 -7.09 5.86 -3.28
N VAL A 81 -6.12 4.97 -3.07
CA VAL A 81 -5.16 5.07 -1.97
C VAL A 81 -3.76 4.93 -2.51
N LYS A 82 -2.87 5.79 -2.05
CA LYS A 82 -1.45 5.76 -2.42
C LYS A 82 -0.58 5.57 -1.20
N PHE A 83 0.49 4.80 -1.36
CA PHE A 83 1.52 4.63 -0.36
C PHE A 83 2.86 5.03 -0.95
N ASP A 84 3.60 5.89 -0.26
CA ASP A 84 4.95 6.26 -0.63
C ASP A 84 5.92 5.80 0.45
N PHE A 85 6.93 5.05 0.02
CA PHE A 85 8.03 4.60 0.87
C PHE A 85 9.20 5.52 0.60
N CYS A 86 9.65 6.20 1.65
CA CYS A 86 10.61 7.29 1.53
C CYS A 86 11.92 7.00 2.24
N THR A 87 13.00 7.55 1.71
CA THR A 87 14.31 7.57 2.35
C THR A 87 14.83 8.99 2.39
N THR A 88 15.63 9.32 3.38
CA THR A 88 16.25 10.64 3.49
C THR A 88 17.70 10.54 3.04
N ASP A 89 18.06 11.35 2.05
CA ASP A 89 19.43 11.45 1.55
C ASP A 89 19.80 12.92 1.45
N LYS A 90 20.92 13.31 2.08
CA LYS A 90 21.45 14.68 2.08
C LYS A 90 20.36 15.72 2.42
N ALA A 91 19.62 15.48 3.49
CA ALA A 91 18.53 16.33 3.98
C ALA A 91 17.32 16.44 3.04
N LYS A 92 17.26 15.63 1.99
CA LYS A 92 16.07 15.54 1.12
C LYS A 92 15.41 14.21 1.26
N MET A 93 14.08 14.23 1.32
CA MET A 93 13.28 13.01 1.32
C MET A 93 12.98 12.60 -0.12
N ARG A 94 13.19 11.32 -0.40
CA ARG A 94 12.95 10.75 -1.73
C ARG A 94 12.06 9.54 -1.62
N VAL A 95 11.14 9.40 -2.56
CA VAL A 95 10.30 8.22 -2.69
C VAL A 95 11.08 7.18 -3.50
N TYR A 96 11.27 5.99 -2.94
CA TYR A 96 11.93 4.89 -3.63
C TYR A 96 10.98 3.78 -4.06
N MET A 97 9.78 3.75 -3.49
CA MET A 97 8.74 2.78 -3.85
C MET A 97 7.37 3.38 -3.60
N SER A 98 6.44 3.12 -4.51
CA SER A 98 5.06 3.55 -4.38
C SER A 98 4.11 2.42 -4.69
N TYR A 99 2.99 2.37 -3.97
CA TYR A 99 1.84 1.55 -4.32
C TYR A 99 0.65 2.46 -4.58
N THR A 100 -0.11 2.15 -5.62
CA THR A 100 -1.40 2.81 -5.87
C THR A 100 -2.47 1.74 -5.92
N LEU A 101 -3.46 1.87 -5.04
CA LEU A 101 -4.59 0.94 -4.95
C LEU A 101 -5.83 1.64 -5.49
N THR A 102 -6.58 0.96 -6.33
CA THR A 102 -7.79 1.50 -6.94
C THR A 102 -9.02 0.84 -6.32
N ASP A 103 -10.07 1.61 -6.14
CA ASP A 103 -11.36 1.13 -5.62
C ASP A 103 -11.22 0.51 -4.24
N VAL A 104 -10.50 1.18 -3.36
CA VAL A 104 -10.22 0.66 -2.02
C VAL A 104 -11.44 0.77 -1.13
N MET A 105 -11.73 -0.32 -0.46
CA MET A 105 -12.70 -0.38 0.63
C MET A 105 -12.01 -0.97 1.85
N LEU A 106 -12.23 -0.37 3.01
CA LEU A 106 -11.68 -0.90 4.25
C LEU A 106 -12.45 -2.15 4.66
N SER A 107 -11.74 -3.23 4.88
CA SER A 107 -12.33 -4.52 5.28
C SER A 107 -12.12 -4.83 6.75
N GLY A 108 -11.22 -4.16 7.43
CA GLY A 108 -10.95 -4.37 8.83
C GLY A 108 -10.35 -3.14 9.50
N TYR A 109 -10.71 -2.94 10.75
CA TYR A 109 -10.14 -1.90 11.61
C TYR A 109 -10.05 -2.44 13.02
N SER A 110 -8.93 -2.23 13.65
CA SER A 110 -8.77 -2.52 15.08
C SER A 110 -7.90 -1.46 15.72
N THR A 111 -8.13 -1.24 17.01
CA THR A 111 -7.33 -0.30 17.79
C THR A 111 -6.86 -0.99 19.05
N SER A 112 -5.64 -0.69 19.48
CA SER A 112 -5.09 -1.21 20.72
C SER A 112 -4.29 -0.14 21.43
N SER A 113 -4.33 -0.20 22.78
CA SER A 113 -3.58 0.72 23.63
C SER A 113 -3.25 0.04 24.95
N GLY A 114 -2.01 0.19 25.38
CA GLY A 114 -1.56 -0.23 26.71
C GLY A 114 -1.47 0.92 27.72
N GLY A 115 -2.18 2.01 27.43
CA GLY A 115 -2.11 3.25 28.25
C GLY A 115 -1.34 4.37 27.56
N GLU A 116 -0.62 4.07 26.50
CA GLU A 116 0.01 5.06 25.64
C GLU A 116 -0.91 5.44 24.47
N ARG A 117 -0.44 6.30 23.57
CA ARG A 117 -1.22 6.68 22.39
C ARG A 117 -1.62 5.42 21.62
N PRO A 118 -2.90 5.25 21.28
CA PRO A 118 -3.36 4.05 20.60
C PRO A 118 -2.69 3.81 19.26
N SER A 119 -2.53 2.53 18.91
CA SER A 119 -2.12 2.08 17.59
C SER A 119 -3.32 1.47 16.87
N GLU A 120 -3.42 1.73 15.58
CA GLU A 120 -4.52 1.25 14.75
C GLU A 120 -4.01 0.30 13.68
N SER A 121 -4.81 -0.71 13.35
CA SER A 121 -4.54 -1.64 12.25
C SER A 121 -5.70 -1.60 11.27
N LEU A 122 -5.39 -1.46 9.99
CA LEU A 122 -6.38 -1.40 8.93
C LEU A 122 -6.06 -2.42 7.84
N SER A 123 -7.12 -3.02 7.30
CA SER A 123 -7.03 -3.89 6.12
C SER A 123 -7.76 -3.24 4.96
N LEU A 124 -7.07 -3.17 3.82
CA LEU A 124 -7.57 -2.51 2.62
C LEU A 124 -7.78 -3.54 1.51
N ASN A 125 -9.01 -3.63 1.02
CA ASN A 125 -9.36 -4.41 -0.16
C ASN A 125 -9.37 -3.49 -1.38
N PHE A 126 -9.00 -3.99 -2.54
CA PHE A 126 -8.89 -3.18 -3.76
C PHE A 126 -9.14 -4.03 -5.00
N THR A 127 -9.41 -3.35 -6.13
CA THR A 127 -9.60 -4.04 -7.42
C THR A 127 -8.36 -3.98 -8.31
N LYS A 128 -7.49 -3.00 -8.11
CA LYS A 128 -6.22 -2.88 -8.83
C LYS A 128 -5.10 -2.50 -7.88
N VAL A 129 -3.91 -3.01 -8.17
CA VAL A 129 -2.71 -2.64 -7.43
C VAL A 129 -1.58 -2.33 -8.40
N MET A 130 -1.01 -1.13 -8.26
CA MET A 130 0.18 -0.73 -9.00
C MET A 130 1.36 -0.72 -8.04
N THR A 131 2.44 -1.36 -8.44
CA THR A 131 3.73 -1.33 -7.74
C THR A 131 4.72 -0.57 -8.59
N LYS A 132 5.37 0.42 -8.02
CA LYS A 132 6.36 1.24 -8.70
C LYS A 132 7.63 1.33 -7.85
N VAL A 133 8.77 1.06 -8.45
CA VAL A 133 10.06 1.22 -7.81
C VAL A 133 10.79 2.36 -8.51
N ILE A 134 11.33 3.29 -7.73
CA ILE A 134 12.03 4.47 -8.24
C ILE A 134 13.49 4.39 -7.80
N THR A 135 14.39 4.29 -8.78
CA THR A 135 15.82 4.31 -8.50
C THR A 135 16.39 5.69 -8.82
N HIS A 136 17.37 6.10 -8.04
CA HIS A 136 18.05 7.37 -8.20
C HIS A 136 19.52 7.15 -8.52
N ASP A 137 20.08 8.01 -9.38
CA ASP A 137 21.52 7.99 -9.65
C ASP A 137 22.29 8.67 -8.49
N PRO A 138 23.64 8.63 -8.48
CA PRO A 138 24.42 9.29 -7.42
C PRO A 138 24.21 10.81 -7.33
N THR A 139 23.68 11.45 -8.39
CA THR A 139 23.38 12.88 -8.38
C THR A 139 22.00 13.17 -7.82
N GLY A 140 21.20 12.15 -7.56
CA GLY A 140 19.86 12.30 -6.99
C GLY A 140 18.73 12.42 -8.00
N LYS A 141 19.03 12.29 -9.29
CA LYS A 141 18.00 12.27 -10.33
C LYS A 141 17.39 10.88 -10.46
N VAL A 142 16.13 10.82 -10.88
CA VAL A 142 15.46 9.55 -11.15
C VAL A 142 16.17 8.86 -12.32
N ALA A 143 16.73 7.68 -12.07
CA ALA A 143 17.38 6.87 -13.10
C ALA A 143 16.34 6.01 -13.82
N GLU A 144 15.53 5.27 -13.05
CA GLU A 144 14.50 4.39 -13.59
C GLU A 144 13.28 4.41 -12.66
N SER A 145 12.11 4.21 -13.23
CA SER A 145 10.88 4.11 -12.44
C SER A 145 9.92 3.08 -13.03
N PRO A 146 10.35 1.79 -13.09
CA PRO A 146 9.47 0.73 -13.61
C PRO A 146 8.26 0.54 -12.72
N SER A 147 7.12 0.23 -13.34
CA SER A 147 5.88 -0.04 -12.63
C SER A 147 5.12 -1.18 -13.27
N ILE A 148 4.31 -1.86 -12.48
CA ILE A 148 3.39 -2.89 -12.95
C ILE A 148 2.05 -2.72 -12.24
N THR A 149 0.98 -2.86 -13.00
CA THR A 149 -0.39 -2.79 -12.47
C THR A 149 -1.08 -4.12 -12.72
N TYR A 150 -1.71 -4.67 -11.69
CA TYR A 150 -2.50 -5.88 -11.77
C TYR A 150 -3.97 -5.56 -11.48
N ASP A 151 -4.85 -5.98 -12.37
CA ASP A 151 -6.30 -5.85 -12.21
C ASP A 151 -6.83 -7.18 -11.64
N VAL A 152 -7.24 -7.16 -10.38
CA VAL A 152 -7.73 -8.36 -9.69
C VAL A 152 -9.02 -8.88 -10.32
N GLY A 153 -9.92 -7.96 -10.67
CA GLY A 153 -11.21 -8.33 -11.27
C GLY A 153 -11.08 -8.99 -12.62
N LYS A 154 -10.10 -8.55 -13.42
CA LYS A 154 -9.84 -9.11 -14.76
C LYS A 154 -8.76 -10.19 -14.77
N ALA A 155 -8.10 -10.41 -13.64
CA ALA A 155 -7.02 -11.38 -13.47
C ALA A 155 -5.89 -11.20 -14.51
N LYS A 156 -5.52 -9.96 -14.80
CA LYS A 156 -4.47 -9.65 -15.78
C LYS A 156 -3.74 -8.35 -15.45
N THR A 157 -2.51 -8.23 -15.98
CA THR A 157 -1.79 -6.97 -15.96
C THR A 157 -2.42 -5.96 -16.90
N VAL A 158 -2.32 -4.70 -16.53
CA VAL A 158 -2.93 -3.61 -17.27
C VAL A 158 -1.87 -2.66 -17.80
#